data_bf27ae82757bb56eadb4bccf16557475
#
_entry.id   bf27ae82757bb56eadb4bccf16557475
#
_cell.length_a   1.000
_cell.length_b   1.000
_cell.length_c   1.000
_cell.angle_alpha   90.00
_cell.angle_beta   90.00
_cell.angle_gamma   90.00
#
_symmetry.space_group_name_H-M   'P 1'
#
loop_
_entity.id
_entity.type
_entity.pdbx_description
1 polymer ?
#
loop_
_entity_poly.entity_id
_entity_poly.type
_entity_poly.pdbx_seq_one_letter_code
_entity_poly.pdbx_strand_id
1 'polypeptide(L)'
;MKRRRHTPEQIIRKLAEGEKLLGEGRPIDEVARHLEITESTWHRWRNQYGGMKADDAKRLKELEKENTRLKKIVADQALDIDMLKELNRGNF
;
A
#
# COMPACT_ATOMS: atom_id res chain seq x y z
N MET A 1 10.72 2.39 20.71
CA MET A 1 9.92 1.25 20.19
C MET A 1 9.84 1.31 18.68
N LYS A 2 10.25 0.22 18.05
CA LYS A 2 10.11 0.12 16.60
C LYS A 2 8.65 -0.13 16.24
N ARG A 3 8.06 0.75 15.43
CA ARG A 3 6.76 0.50 14.87
C ARG A 3 6.86 -0.66 13.88
N ARG A 4 6.03 -1.66 14.07
CA ARG A 4 5.94 -2.75 13.09
C ARG A 4 5.29 -2.21 11.83
N ARG A 5 5.98 -2.36 10.71
CA ARG A 5 5.41 -2.04 9.40
C ARG A 5 4.75 -3.29 8.85
N HIS A 6 3.54 -3.11 8.37
CA HIS A 6 2.78 -4.19 7.76
C HIS A 6 2.65 -3.93 6.26
N THR A 7 2.84 -4.98 5.48
CA THR A 7 2.57 -4.92 4.05
C THR A 7 1.04 -4.91 3.83
N PRO A 8 0.54 -4.36 2.70
CA PRO A 8 -0.90 -4.44 2.40
C PRO A 8 -1.45 -5.85 2.48
N GLU A 9 -0.69 -6.84 2.04
CA GLU A 9 -1.08 -8.25 2.12
C GLU A 9 -1.28 -8.71 3.57
N GLN A 10 -0.35 -8.35 4.45
CA GLN A 10 -0.46 -8.66 5.88
C GLN A 10 -1.65 -7.95 6.52
N ILE A 11 -1.88 -6.69 6.16
CA ILE A 11 -3.02 -5.91 6.65
C ILE A 11 -4.33 -6.59 6.28
N ILE A 12 -4.48 -7.01 5.04
CA ILE A 12 -5.70 -7.66 4.56
C ILE A 12 -5.94 -8.98 5.28
N ARG A 13 -4.90 -9.77 5.53
CA ARG A 13 -5.01 -11.01 6.30
C ARG A 13 -5.43 -10.74 7.73
N LYS A 14 -4.85 -9.74 8.37
CA LYS A 14 -5.22 -9.38 9.75
C LYS A 14 -6.64 -8.83 9.82
N LEU A 15 -7.06 -8.05 8.83
CA LEU A 15 -8.45 -7.58 8.76
C LEU A 15 -9.43 -8.73 8.62
N ALA A 16 -9.14 -9.71 7.78
CA ALA A 16 -9.99 -10.89 7.62
C ALA A 16 -10.12 -11.67 8.92
N GLU A 17 -9.00 -11.86 9.63
CA GLU A 17 -9.01 -12.52 10.93
C GLU A 17 -9.79 -11.73 11.97
N GLY A 18 -9.60 -10.42 12.02
CA GLY A 18 -10.32 -9.54 12.93
C GLY A 18 -11.81 -9.50 12.67
N GLU A 19 -12.23 -9.47 11.42
CA GLU A 19 -13.65 -9.52 11.05
C GLU A 19 -14.28 -10.85 11.51
N LYS A 20 -13.55 -11.95 11.39
CA LYS A 20 -14.00 -13.25 11.88
C LYS A 20 -14.20 -13.24 13.40
N LEU A 21 -13.25 -12.68 14.14
CA LEU A 21 -13.33 -12.58 15.59
C LEU A 21 -14.49 -11.69 16.03
N LEU A 22 -14.72 -10.57 15.34
CA LEU A 22 -15.87 -9.70 15.60
C LEU A 22 -17.18 -10.41 15.34
N GLY A 23 -17.23 -11.24 14.28
CA GLY A 23 -18.39 -12.08 13.97
C GLY A 23 -18.67 -13.12 15.03
N GLU A 24 -17.66 -13.55 15.79
CA GLU A 24 -17.80 -14.45 16.92
C GLU A 24 -18.29 -13.75 18.20
N GLY A 25 -18.46 -12.43 18.15
CA GLY A 25 -18.93 -11.63 19.26
C GLY A 25 -17.85 -11.08 20.17
N ARG A 26 -16.60 -11.15 19.79
CA ARG A 26 -15.50 -10.58 20.58
C ARG A 26 -15.49 -9.07 20.50
N PRO A 27 -15.18 -8.36 21.62
CA PRO A 27 -15.09 -6.91 21.58
C PRO A 27 -13.87 -6.43 20.78
N ILE A 28 -13.99 -5.23 20.24
CA ILE A 28 -12.95 -4.66 19.35
C ILE A 28 -11.60 -4.49 20.02
N ASP A 29 -11.58 -4.16 21.32
CA ASP A 29 -10.34 -4.02 22.06
C ASP A 29 -9.58 -5.35 22.15
N GLU A 30 -10.29 -6.44 22.33
CA GLU A 30 -9.73 -7.78 22.37
C GLU A 30 -9.21 -8.18 20.99
N VAL A 31 -9.96 -7.87 19.94
CA VAL A 31 -9.56 -8.14 18.55
C VAL A 31 -8.27 -7.39 18.20
N ALA A 32 -8.19 -6.11 18.52
CA ALA A 32 -7.00 -5.30 18.26
C ALA A 32 -5.79 -5.86 19.01
N ARG A 33 -5.98 -6.28 20.26
CA ARG A 33 -4.92 -6.89 21.06
C ARG A 33 -4.45 -8.21 20.45
N HIS A 34 -5.37 -9.02 19.99
CA HIS A 34 -5.06 -10.29 19.33
C HIS A 34 -4.22 -10.06 18.06
N LEU A 35 -4.52 -9.02 17.30
CA LEU A 35 -3.80 -8.66 16.08
C LEU A 35 -2.54 -7.86 16.36
N GLU A 36 -2.26 -7.55 17.61
CA GLU A 36 -1.09 -6.75 18.02
C GLU A 36 -1.09 -5.34 17.42
N ILE A 37 -2.26 -4.73 17.35
CA ILE A 37 -2.45 -3.37 16.83
C ILE A 37 -3.31 -2.57 17.79
N THR A 38 -3.36 -1.25 17.58
CA THR A 38 -4.27 -0.37 18.31
C THR A 38 -5.65 -0.36 17.65
N GLU A 39 -6.68 0.05 18.38
CA GLU A 39 -8.01 0.24 17.82
C GLU A 39 -7.99 1.30 16.69
N SER A 40 -7.21 2.36 16.87
CA SER A 40 -7.04 3.39 15.84
C SER A 40 -6.49 2.79 14.55
N THR A 41 -5.50 1.93 14.66
CA THR A 41 -4.92 1.23 13.50
C THR A 41 -5.95 0.33 12.85
N TRP A 42 -6.74 -0.40 13.66
CA TRP A 42 -7.83 -1.24 13.15
C TRP A 42 -8.81 -0.44 12.30
N HIS A 43 -9.30 0.69 12.82
CA HIS A 43 -10.25 1.53 12.10
C HIS A 43 -9.65 2.10 10.82
N ARG A 44 -8.39 2.54 10.86
CA ARG A 44 -7.70 3.06 9.69
C ARG A 44 -7.56 1.99 8.61
N TRP A 45 -7.15 0.78 8.99
CA TRP A 45 -7.01 -0.33 8.06
C TRP A 45 -8.34 -0.72 7.44
N ARG A 46 -9.38 -0.76 8.26
CA ARG A 46 -10.73 -1.09 7.78
C ARG A 46 -11.22 -0.08 6.76
N ASN A 47 -10.94 1.19 6.96
CA ASN A 47 -11.30 2.23 6.00
C ASN A 47 -10.51 2.11 4.70
N GLN A 48 -9.22 1.77 4.78
CA GLN A 48 -8.35 1.69 3.61
C GLN A 48 -8.49 0.39 2.83
N TYR A 49 -8.63 -0.73 3.53
CA TYR A 49 -8.56 -2.06 2.93
C TYR A 49 -9.79 -2.93 3.20
N GLY A 50 -10.80 -2.41 3.85
CA GLY A 50 -12.00 -3.19 4.16
C GLY A 50 -12.65 -3.74 2.89
N GLY A 51 -13.01 -5.02 2.93
CA GLY A 51 -13.61 -5.71 1.79
C GLY A 51 -12.64 -6.27 0.77
N MET A 52 -11.35 -5.99 0.91
CA MET A 52 -10.33 -6.55 0.01
C MET A 52 -9.97 -7.97 0.38
N LYS A 53 -9.72 -8.80 -0.62
CA LYS A 53 -9.25 -10.18 -0.47
C LYS A 53 -7.74 -10.25 -0.70
N ALA A 54 -7.13 -11.38 -0.34
CA ALA A 54 -5.68 -11.58 -0.51
C ALA A 54 -5.22 -11.38 -1.95
N ASP A 55 -6.04 -11.77 -2.92
CA ASP A 55 -5.72 -11.58 -4.35
C ASP A 55 -5.70 -10.09 -4.72
N ASP A 56 -6.57 -9.29 -4.12
CA ASP A 56 -6.61 -7.85 -4.33
C ASP A 56 -5.35 -7.20 -3.77
N ALA A 57 -4.81 -7.72 -2.66
CA ALA A 57 -3.56 -7.23 -2.08
C ALA A 57 -2.38 -7.46 -3.02
N LYS A 58 -2.31 -8.63 -3.63
CA LYS A 58 -1.27 -8.94 -4.61
C LYS A 58 -1.35 -8.01 -5.81
N ARG A 59 -2.55 -7.80 -6.31
CA ARG A 59 -2.81 -6.92 -7.44
C ARG A 59 -2.42 -5.47 -7.12
N LEU A 60 -2.77 -5.00 -5.92
CA LEU A 60 -2.39 -3.67 -5.48
C LEU A 60 -0.87 -3.52 -5.46
N LYS A 61 -0.16 -4.50 -4.93
CA LYS A 61 1.30 -4.52 -4.88
C LYS A 61 1.91 -4.47 -6.28
N GLU A 62 1.36 -5.24 -7.22
CA GLU A 62 1.79 -5.23 -8.61
C GLU A 62 1.54 -3.89 -9.28
N LEU A 63 0.39 -3.28 -9.01
CA LEU A 63 0.05 -1.96 -9.53
C LEU A 63 0.96 -0.87 -8.97
N GLU A 64 1.33 -0.96 -7.70
CA GLU A 64 2.28 -0.03 -7.10
C GLU A 64 3.65 -0.13 -7.74
N LYS A 65 4.13 -1.35 -8.01
CA LYS A 65 5.39 -1.58 -8.71
C LYS A 65 5.34 -1.01 -10.13
N GLU A 66 4.27 -1.30 -10.84
CA GLU A 66 4.09 -0.82 -12.22
C GLU A 66 4.01 0.70 -12.25
N ASN A 67 3.32 1.32 -11.30
CA ASN A 67 3.23 2.76 -11.18
C ASN A 67 4.62 3.38 -10.96
N THR A 68 5.43 2.81 -10.06
CA THR A 68 6.79 3.27 -9.79
C THR A 68 7.65 3.15 -11.04
N ARG A 69 7.55 2.03 -11.76
CA ARG A 69 8.30 1.81 -13.00
C ARG A 69 7.91 2.83 -14.08
N LEU A 70 6.62 3.06 -14.26
CA LEU A 70 6.11 4.03 -15.24
C LEU A 70 6.55 5.46 -14.89
N LYS A 71 6.51 5.83 -13.64
CA LYS A 71 6.99 7.14 -13.20
C LYS A 71 8.47 7.35 -13.52
N LYS A 72 9.27 6.32 -13.32
CA LYS A 72 10.69 6.37 -13.65
C LYS A 72 10.90 6.53 -15.16
N ILE A 73 10.20 5.77 -15.97
CA ILE A 73 10.28 5.86 -17.43
C ILE A 73 9.91 7.26 -17.91
N VAL A 74 8.83 7.82 -17.38
CA VAL A 74 8.40 9.18 -17.74
C VAL A 74 9.45 10.21 -17.35
N ALA A 75 10.02 10.08 -16.16
CA ALA A 75 11.08 10.98 -15.70
C ALA A 75 12.32 10.91 -16.59
N ASP A 76 12.76 9.70 -16.96
CA ASP A 76 13.91 9.48 -17.83
C ASP A 76 13.66 10.06 -19.22
N GLN A 77 12.46 9.89 -19.77
CA GLN A 77 12.07 10.46 -21.06
C GLN A 77 12.07 12.00 -21.02
N ALA A 78 11.58 12.58 -19.94
CA ALA A 78 11.58 14.02 -19.77
C ALA A 78 13.02 14.57 -19.75
N LEU A 79 13.93 13.89 -19.07
CA LEU A 79 15.35 14.25 -19.06
C LEU A 79 15.96 14.14 -20.45
N ASP A 80 15.67 13.09 -21.19
CA ASP A 80 16.16 12.88 -22.55
C ASP A 80 15.69 13.98 -23.48
N ILE A 81 14.44 14.39 -23.37
CA ILE A 81 13.88 15.48 -24.16
C ILE A 81 14.60 16.81 -23.83
N ASP A 82 14.82 17.08 -22.55
CA ASP A 82 15.52 18.29 -22.13
C ASP A 82 16.97 18.30 -22.66
N MET A 83 17.65 17.17 -22.59
CA MET A 83 19.02 17.04 -23.15
C MET A 83 19.04 17.26 -24.63
N LEU A 84 18.09 16.73 -25.38
CA LEU A 84 17.98 16.95 -26.83
C LEU A 84 17.73 18.42 -27.16
N LYS A 85 16.90 19.09 -26.39
CA LYS A 85 16.66 20.53 -26.56
C LYS A 85 17.92 21.34 -26.30
N GLU A 86 18.68 20.98 -25.27
CA GLU A 86 19.95 21.63 -24.97
C GLU A 86 20.97 21.46 -26.12
N LEU A 87 21.09 20.25 -26.65
CA LEU A 87 21.94 19.96 -27.78
C LEU A 87 21.54 20.76 -29.00
N ASN A 88 20.26 20.87 -29.29
CA ASN A 88 19.77 21.68 -30.40
C ASN A 88 20.11 23.17 -30.24
N ARG A 89 20.05 23.68 -29.02
CA ARG A 89 20.43 25.08 -28.74
C ARG A 89 21.92 25.33 -28.87
N GLY A 90 22.73 24.33 -28.52
CA GLY A 90 24.17 24.46 -28.57
C GLY A 90 24.78 24.21 -29.93
N ASN A 91 23.99 23.84 -30.91
CA ASN A 91 24.45 23.35 -32.21
C ASN A 91 24.38 24.42 -33.31
N PHE A 92 24.76 25.61 -32.99
CA PHE A 92 24.75 26.72 -33.95
C PHE A 92 26.12 27.17 -34.30
#